data_246ea39af1e3fe12dc509267ad6826ae
#
_entry.id   246ea39af1e3fe12dc509267ad6826ae
#
_cell.length_a   1.000
_cell.length_b   1.000
_cell.length_c   1.000
_cell.angle_alpha   90.00
_cell.angle_beta   90.00
_cell.angle_gamma   90.00
#
_symmetry.space_group_name_H-M   'P 1'
#
loop_
_entity.id
_entity.type
_entity.pdbx_description
1 polymer ?
#
loop_
_entity_poly.entity_id
_entity_poly.type
_entity_poly.pdbx_seq_one_letter_code
_entity_poly.pdbx_strand_id
1 'polypeptide(L)'
;MKLNAVDLDTILAKELKNNEFRLAFDEHRFYLQIARLVSDLRARTGLSQSELAERAGVSQPMIARIEKGDRQRTPTFDTIFRLLKVLGYNMSIHVQRDKGASAA
;
A
#
# COMPACT_ATOMS: atom_id res chain seq x y z
N MET A 1 -22.11 1.08 35.53
CA MET A 1 -20.87 1.76 35.15
C MET A 1 -21.10 3.26 35.07
N LYS A 2 -20.35 4.01 35.80
CA LYS A 2 -20.50 5.46 35.79
C LYS A 2 -19.57 6.05 34.74
N LEU A 3 -20.14 6.79 33.80
CA LEU A 3 -19.36 7.61 32.89
C LEU A 3 -19.29 9.01 33.47
N ASN A 4 -18.12 9.61 33.46
CA ASN A 4 -17.91 10.96 33.93
C ASN A 4 -17.16 11.78 32.87
N ALA A 5 -16.88 13.04 33.14
CA ALA A 5 -16.25 13.93 32.19
C ALA A 5 -14.88 13.44 31.74
N VAL A 6 -14.14 12.79 32.65
CA VAL A 6 -12.82 12.21 32.32
C VAL A 6 -13.00 11.09 31.30
N ASP A 7 -14.08 10.32 31.40
CA ASP A 7 -14.35 9.23 30.49
C ASP A 7 -14.62 9.71 29.08
N LEU A 8 -15.26 10.88 28.93
CA LEU A 8 -15.49 11.46 27.61
C LEU A 8 -14.18 11.79 26.90
N ASP A 9 -13.25 12.45 27.59
CA ASP A 9 -11.95 12.75 27.01
C ASP A 9 -11.19 11.48 26.68
N THR A 10 -11.28 10.46 27.53
CA THR A 10 -10.67 9.16 27.31
C THR A 10 -11.25 8.49 26.08
N ILE A 11 -12.56 8.55 25.92
CA ILE A 11 -13.26 7.97 24.77
C ILE A 11 -12.82 8.68 23.48
N LEU A 12 -12.74 10.00 23.49
CA LEU A 12 -12.32 10.77 22.32
C LEU A 12 -10.87 10.45 21.94
N ALA A 13 -9.98 10.37 22.94
CA ALA A 13 -8.57 9.98 22.71
C ALA A 13 -8.47 8.58 22.11
N LYS A 14 -9.32 7.66 22.59
CA LYS A 14 -9.36 6.29 22.09
C LYS A 14 -9.84 6.23 20.65
N GLU A 15 -10.87 7.02 20.31
CA GLU A 15 -11.38 7.08 18.94
C GLU A 15 -10.35 7.66 17.97
N LEU A 16 -9.62 8.69 18.38
CA LEU A 16 -8.53 9.24 17.57
C LEU A 16 -7.44 8.21 17.33
N LYS A 17 -7.04 7.46 18.36
CA LYS A 17 -6.06 6.40 18.23
C LYS A 17 -6.57 5.27 17.34
N ASN A 18 -7.85 4.92 17.44
CA ASN A 18 -8.44 3.90 16.59
C ASN A 18 -8.44 4.33 15.13
N ASN A 19 -8.72 5.60 14.86
CA ASN A 19 -8.70 6.13 13.50
C ASN A 19 -7.28 6.13 12.92
N GLU A 20 -6.30 6.52 13.72
CA GLU A 20 -4.89 6.46 13.32
C GLU A 20 -4.46 5.02 13.05
N PHE A 21 -4.84 4.11 13.92
CA PHE A 21 -4.54 2.69 13.75
C PHE A 21 -5.19 2.14 12.48
N ARG A 22 -6.45 2.47 12.22
CA ARG A 22 -7.14 2.03 11.01
C ARG A 22 -6.45 2.54 9.74
N LEU A 23 -6.07 3.82 9.74
CA LEU A 23 -5.36 4.40 8.60
C LEU A 23 -4.05 3.65 8.37
N ALA A 24 -3.26 3.44 9.43
CA ALA A 24 -1.98 2.74 9.33
C ALA A 24 -2.18 1.30 8.87
N PHE A 25 -3.22 0.62 9.36
CA PHE A 25 -3.55 -0.74 8.96
C PHE A 25 -3.93 -0.81 7.48
N ASP A 26 -4.78 0.13 7.04
CA ASP A 26 -5.23 0.18 5.64
C ASP A 26 -4.07 0.51 4.70
N GLU A 27 -3.18 1.43 5.09
CA GLU A 27 -1.98 1.70 4.32
C GLU A 27 -1.10 0.47 4.19
N HIS A 28 -0.89 -0.24 5.29
CA HIS A 28 -0.07 -1.45 5.28
C HIS A 28 -0.66 -2.51 4.35
N ARG A 29 -1.97 -2.73 4.44
CA ARG A 29 -2.66 -3.66 3.54
C ARG A 29 -2.50 -3.25 2.08
N PHE A 30 -2.62 -1.96 1.79
CA PHE A 30 -2.48 -1.45 0.43
C PHE A 30 -1.08 -1.75 -0.11
N TYR A 31 -0.04 -1.45 0.67
CA TYR A 31 1.33 -1.73 0.23
C TYR A 31 1.62 -3.21 0.08
N LEU A 32 1.03 -4.06 0.93
CA LEU A 32 1.14 -5.50 0.75
C LEU A 32 0.46 -5.98 -0.53
N GLN A 33 -0.66 -5.38 -0.90
CA GLN A 33 -1.34 -5.70 -2.16
C GLN A 33 -0.46 -5.33 -3.36
N ILE A 34 0.17 -4.17 -3.33
CA ILE A 34 1.10 -3.75 -4.39
C ILE A 34 2.30 -4.71 -4.45
N ALA A 35 2.85 -5.06 -3.30
CA ALA A 35 3.99 -5.99 -3.22
C ALA A 35 3.65 -7.34 -3.87
N ARG A 36 2.51 -7.90 -3.52
CA ARG A 36 2.05 -9.18 -4.09
C ARG A 36 1.75 -9.06 -5.57
N LEU A 37 1.11 -7.98 -5.97
CA LEU A 37 0.78 -7.75 -7.37
C LEU A 37 2.04 -7.75 -8.24
N VAL A 38 3.04 -6.97 -7.87
CA VAL A 38 4.30 -6.88 -8.62
C VAL A 38 5.00 -8.23 -8.65
N SER A 39 5.08 -8.90 -7.50
CA SER A 39 5.75 -10.20 -7.38
C SER A 39 5.04 -11.27 -8.22
N ASP A 40 3.72 -11.35 -8.14
CA ASP A 40 2.94 -12.34 -8.87
C ASP A 40 3.01 -12.13 -10.37
N LEU A 41 2.87 -10.88 -10.83
CA LEU A 41 2.93 -10.57 -12.26
C LEU A 41 4.33 -10.79 -12.81
N ARG A 42 5.35 -10.46 -12.04
CA ARG A 42 6.73 -10.74 -12.45
C ARG A 42 6.95 -12.25 -12.59
N ALA A 43 6.51 -13.03 -11.61
CA ALA A 43 6.65 -14.48 -11.65
C ALA A 43 5.92 -15.09 -12.86
N ARG A 44 4.72 -14.62 -13.16
CA ARG A 44 3.96 -15.08 -14.33
C ARG A 44 4.65 -14.76 -15.65
N THR A 45 5.39 -13.66 -15.69
CA THR A 45 6.11 -13.24 -16.87
C THR A 45 7.44 -13.97 -17.01
N GLY A 46 7.91 -14.63 -15.95
CA GLY A 46 9.16 -15.38 -15.94
C GLY A 46 10.39 -14.51 -15.80
N LEU A 47 10.24 -13.23 -15.46
CA LEU A 47 11.37 -12.32 -15.29
C LEU A 47 11.93 -12.42 -13.87
N SER A 48 13.26 -12.31 -13.76
CA SER A 48 13.90 -12.10 -12.46
C SER A 48 13.69 -10.64 -12.01
N GLN A 49 13.97 -10.38 -10.73
CA GLN A 49 13.97 -9.00 -10.24
C GLN A 49 14.94 -8.11 -11.02
N SER A 50 16.12 -8.64 -11.32
CA SER A 50 17.14 -7.91 -12.08
C SER A 50 16.68 -7.61 -13.51
N GLU A 51 16.06 -8.59 -14.16
CA GLU A 51 15.55 -8.40 -15.52
C GLU A 51 14.42 -7.38 -15.56
N LEU A 52 13.51 -7.43 -14.61
CA LEU A 52 12.44 -6.43 -14.52
C LEU A 52 13.03 -5.03 -14.27
N ALA A 53 13.98 -4.94 -13.36
CA ALA A 53 14.63 -3.66 -13.04
C ALA A 53 15.29 -3.05 -14.28
N GLU A 54 16.04 -3.86 -15.02
CA GLU A 54 16.70 -3.40 -16.24
C GLU A 54 15.70 -2.89 -17.27
N ARG A 55 14.63 -3.64 -17.52
CA ARG A 55 13.61 -3.25 -18.51
C ARG A 55 12.83 -2.03 -18.09
N ALA A 56 12.61 -1.86 -16.80
CA ALA A 56 11.84 -0.73 -16.27
C ALA A 56 12.70 0.51 -16.01
N GLY A 57 14.02 0.39 -16.13
CA GLY A 57 14.92 1.51 -15.87
C GLY A 57 15.01 1.88 -14.40
N VAL A 58 14.87 0.91 -13.50
CA VAL A 58 14.99 1.09 -12.06
C VAL A 58 16.04 0.12 -11.51
N SER A 59 16.39 0.27 -10.24
CA SER A 59 17.39 -0.62 -9.64
C SER A 59 16.76 -1.92 -9.14
N GLN A 60 17.53 -2.99 -9.13
CA GLN A 60 17.07 -4.27 -8.57
C GLN A 60 16.72 -4.14 -7.09
N PRO A 61 17.50 -3.44 -6.24
CA PRO A 61 17.07 -3.21 -4.86
C PRO A 61 15.72 -2.52 -4.72
N MET A 62 15.37 -1.65 -5.66
CA MET A 62 14.04 -1.04 -5.65
C MET A 62 12.95 -2.08 -5.86
N ILE A 63 13.12 -2.98 -6.84
CA ILE A 63 12.16 -4.07 -7.06
C ILE A 63 12.05 -4.94 -5.80
N ALA A 64 13.18 -5.30 -5.20
CA ALA A 64 13.19 -6.11 -3.99
C ALA A 64 12.43 -5.45 -2.84
N ARG A 65 12.60 -4.14 -2.65
CA ARG A 65 11.87 -3.39 -1.61
C ARG A 65 10.38 -3.35 -1.88
N ILE A 66 9.98 -3.12 -3.13
CA ILE A 66 8.57 -3.10 -3.51
C ILE A 66 7.94 -4.45 -3.19
N GLU A 67 8.58 -5.54 -3.57
CA GLU A 67 8.05 -6.89 -3.37
C GLU A 67 8.02 -7.31 -1.89
N LYS A 68 8.81 -6.65 -1.05
CA LYS A 68 8.74 -6.84 0.40
C LYS A 68 7.67 -6.00 1.08
N GLY A 69 7.10 -5.02 0.37
CA GLY A 69 6.16 -4.09 0.96
C GLY A 69 6.82 -3.10 1.91
N ASP A 70 8.06 -2.70 1.61
CA ASP A 70 8.80 -1.74 2.45
C ASP A 70 8.11 -0.39 2.44
N ARG A 71 7.65 0.04 3.62
CA ARG A 71 6.91 1.29 3.78
C ARG A 71 7.79 2.51 3.94
N GLN A 72 9.06 2.34 4.22
CA GLN A 72 9.98 3.47 4.39
C GLN A 72 10.37 4.10 3.06
N ARG A 73 10.34 3.31 1.99
CA ARG A 73 10.66 3.77 0.64
C ARG A 73 9.60 3.25 -0.32
N THR A 74 8.46 3.91 -0.30
CA THR A 74 7.35 3.53 -1.16
C THR A 74 7.61 3.95 -2.59
N PRO A 75 7.19 3.14 -3.58
CA PRO A 75 7.32 3.52 -4.97
C PRO A 75 6.35 4.65 -5.33
N THR A 76 6.71 5.43 -6.32
CA THR A 76 5.80 6.42 -6.90
C THR A 76 4.82 5.74 -7.84
N PHE A 77 3.71 6.42 -8.14
CA PHE A 77 2.79 5.96 -9.18
C PHE A 77 3.48 5.73 -10.51
N ASP A 78 4.40 6.63 -10.86
CA ASP A 78 5.18 6.50 -12.10
C ASP A 78 5.97 5.21 -12.13
N THR A 79 6.62 4.86 -11.03
CA THR A 79 7.38 3.61 -10.93
C THR A 79 6.47 2.40 -11.10
N ILE A 80 5.35 2.37 -10.39
CA ILE A 80 4.40 1.25 -10.49
C ILE A 80 3.84 1.13 -11.90
N PHE A 81 3.44 2.25 -12.49
CA PHE A 81 2.95 2.28 -13.86
C PHE A 81 3.96 1.68 -14.84
N ARG A 82 5.21 2.08 -14.70
CA ARG A 82 6.29 1.61 -15.57
C ARG A 82 6.55 0.11 -15.40
N LEU A 83 6.55 -0.39 -14.17
CA LEU A 83 6.72 -1.81 -13.89
C LEU A 83 5.59 -2.62 -14.54
N LEU A 84 4.36 -2.19 -14.39
CA LEU A 84 3.21 -2.89 -14.95
C LEU A 84 3.25 -2.89 -16.47
N LYS A 85 3.64 -1.78 -17.08
CA LYS A 85 3.79 -1.70 -18.54
C LYS A 85 4.83 -2.69 -19.05
N VAL A 86 5.96 -2.76 -18.39
CA VAL A 86 7.04 -3.71 -18.78
C VAL A 86 6.55 -5.14 -18.66
N LEU A 87 5.74 -5.43 -17.66
CA LEU A 87 5.15 -6.75 -17.46
C LEU A 87 4.00 -7.07 -18.42
N GLY A 88 3.56 -6.11 -19.22
CA GLY A 88 2.49 -6.30 -20.19
C GLY A 88 1.10 -5.95 -19.68
N TYR A 89 1.01 -5.17 -18.62
CA TYR A 89 -0.27 -4.82 -18.00
C TYR A 89 -0.51 -3.31 -18.02
N ASN A 90 -1.78 -2.94 -18.00
CA ASN A 90 -2.21 -1.57 -17.83
C ASN A 90 -2.68 -1.36 -16.40
N MET A 91 -2.43 -0.16 -15.86
CA MET A 91 -2.94 0.22 -14.56
C MET A 91 -4.13 1.15 -14.75
N SER A 92 -5.23 0.85 -14.08
CA SER A 92 -6.35 1.77 -13.95
C SER A 92 -6.63 1.99 -12.47
N ILE A 93 -7.21 3.14 -12.14
CA ILE A 93 -7.51 3.48 -10.76
C ILE A 93 -9.01 3.40 -10.57
N HIS A 94 -9.42 2.63 -9.59
CA HIS A 94 -10.80 2.52 -9.17
C HIS A 94 -10.91 2.98 -7.73
N VAL A 95 -11.80 3.94 -7.48
CA VAL A 95 -12.01 4.50 -6.15
C VAL A 95 -13.42 4.17 -5.70
N GLN A 96 -13.53 3.68 -4.49
CA GLN A 96 -14.81 3.38 -3.88
C GLN A 96 -14.92 4.07 -2.54
N ARG A 97 -16.16 4.30 -2.11
CA ARG A 97 -16.39 4.92 -0.82
C ARG A 97 -15.94 3.97 0.30
N ASP A 98 -15.21 4.51 1.28
CA ASP A 98 -14.81 3.76 2.46
C ASP A 98 -16.03 3.62 3.39
N LYS A 99 -16.50 2.38 3.57
CA LYS A 99 -17.65 2.09 4.42
C LYS A 99 -17.38 2.32 5.89
N GLY A 100 -16.11 2.32 6.28
CA GLY A 100 -15.72 2.55 7.66
C GLY A 100 -15.46 4.02 7.99
N ALA A 101 -15.47 4.92 6.98
CA ALA A 101 -15.25 6.33 7.21
C ALA A 101 -16.50 6.98 7.76
N SER A 102 -16.33 7.83 8.79
CA SER A 102 -17.41 8.71 9.21
C SER A 102 -17.64 9.75 8.12
N ALA A 103 -18.88 10.07 7.85
CA ALA A 103 -19.20 11.13 6.90
C ALA A 103 -18.62 12.44 7.41
N ALA A 104 -17.74 13.02 6.64
CA ALA A 104 -17.19 14.32 6.98
C ALA A 104 -18.22 15.39 6.73
#